data_3834407641cff15f36f35cee71655060
#
_entry.id   3834407641cff15f36f35cee71655060
#
_cell.length_a   1.000
_cell.length_b   1.000
_cell.length_c   1.000
_cell.angle_alpha   90.00
_cell.angle_beta   90.00
_cell.angle_gamma   90.00
#
_symmetry.space_group_name_H-M   'P 1'
#
loop_
_entity.id
_entity.type
_entity.pdbx_description
1 polymer ?
#
loop_
_entity_poly.entity_id
_entity_poly.type
_entity_poly.pdbx_seq_one_letter_code
_entity_poly.pdbx_strand_id
1 'polypeptide(L)'
;MNSQTRKLIIAGAVFGFLFVALGAFGAHGLKTLMSAEQQAWFRTGNLYLGIHAMAIIFCGILHHLFLTRSIAISGWLFFGGILIFSGTLFLMALGAPRWLG
;
A
#
# COMPACT_ATOMS: atom_id res chain seq x y z
N MET A 1 -2.10 -23.98 -3.97
CA MET A 1 -1.62 -22.72 -4.56
C MET A 1 -0.10 -22.75 -4.67
N ASN A 2 0.38 -22.17 -5.75
CA ASN A 2 1.81 -21.99 -5.96
C ASN A 2 2.37 -20.99 -4.94
N SER A 3 3.67 -21.08 -4.65
CA SER A 3 4.34 -20.23 -3.66
C SER A 3 4.23 -18.73 -3.98
N GLN A 4 4.39 -18.35 -5.26
CA GLN A 4 4.28 -16.95 -5.69
C GLN A 4 2.85 -16.43 -5.51
N THR A 5 1.85 -17.23 -5.91
CA THR A 5 0.45 -16.88 -5.72
C THR A 5 0.15 -16.62 -4.26
N ARG A 6 0.59 -17.51 -3.38
CA ARG A 6 0.37 -17.38 -1.93
C ARG A 6 1.01 -16.12 -1.38
N LYS A 7 2.27 -15.87 -1.75
CA LYS A 7 2.99 -14.69 -1.27
C LYS A 7 2.33 -13.39 -1.70
N LEU A 8 1.86 -13.32 -2.95
CA LEU A 8 1.19 -12.13 -3.45
C LEU A 8 -0.13 -11.89 -2.72
N ILE A 9 -0.92 -12.93 -2.51
CA ILE A 9 -2.20 -12.79 -1.82
C ILE A 9 -1.97 -12.38 -0.37
N ILE A 10 -1.00 -12.97 0.31
CA ILE A 10 -0.67 -12.60 1.68
C ILE A 10 -0.19 -11.15 1.75
N ALA A 11 0.71 -10.74 0.85
CA ALA A 11 1.22 -9.37 0.81
C ALA A 11 0.08 -8.36 0.59
N GLY A 12 -0.80 -8.64 -0.36
CA GLY A 12 -1.95 -7.79 -0.61
C GLY A 12 -2.92 -7.74 0.57
N ALA A 13 -3.14 -8.86 1.23
CA ALA A 13 -4.02 -8.92 2.39
C ALA A 13 -3.44 -8.12 3.57
N VAL A 14 -2.14 -8.21 3.81
CA VAL A 14 -1.46 -7.43 4.85
C VAL A 14 -1.58 -5.94 4.55
N PHE A 15 -1.33 -5.52 3.31
CA PHE A 15 -1.48 -4.11 2.93
C PHE A 15 -2.93 -3.65 3.02
N GLY A 16 -3.90 -4.52 2.69
CA GLY A 16 -5.32 -4.21 2.85
C GLY A 16 -5.68 -3.99 4.31
N PHE A 17 -5.17 -4.82 5.20
CA PHE A 17 -5.34 -4.62 6.63
C PHE A 17 -4.74 -3.29 7.09
N LEU A 18 -3.52 -2.99 6.67
CA LEU A 18 -2.86 -1.73 7.01
C LEU A 18 -3.64 -0.54 6.46
N PHE A 19 -4.20 -0.65 5.26
CA PHE A 19 -5.03 0.39 4.67
C PHE A 19 -6.21 0.74 5.58
N VAL A 20 -6.92 -0.26 6.05
CA VAL A 20 -8.09 -0.05 6.93
C VAL A 20 -7.64 0.47 8.30
N ALA A 21 -6.63 -0.15 8.89
CA ALA A 21 -6.13 0.24 10.22
C ALA A 21 -5.60 1.67 10.21
N LEU A 22 -4.78 2.03 9.22
CA LEU A 22 -4.23 3.38 9.10
C LEU A 22 -5.30 4.40 8.76
N GLY A 23 -6.28 4.02 7.94
CA GLY A 23 -7.41 4.90 7.63
C GLY A 23 -8.21 5.25 8.87
N ALA A 24 -8.54 4.26 9.69
CA ALA A 24 -9.26 4.47 10.94
C ALA A 24 -8.42 5.29 11.94
N PHE A 25 -7.15 4.93 12.10
CA PHE A 25 -6.25 5.65 13.01
C PHE A 25 -6.05 7.08 12.57
N GLY A 26 -5.83 7.31 11.28
CA GLY A 26 -5.66 8.67 10.75
C GLY A 26 -6.90 9.53 10.93
N ALA A 27 -8.10 8.94 10.77
CA ALA A 27 -9.33 9.68 10.92
C ALA A 27 -9.62 10.07 12.38
N HIS A 28 -9.21 9.24 13.33
CA HIS A 28 -9.57 9.42 14.75
C HIS A 28 -8.40 9.84 15.64
N GLY A 29 -7.20 9.28 15.41
CA GLY A 29 -6.06 9.49 16.29
C GLY A 29 -5.12 10.61 15.88
N LEU A 30 -4.93 10.84 14.59
CA LEU A 30 -3.95 11.80 14.09
C LEU A 30 -4.54 13.17 13.74
N LYS A 31 -5.85 13.30 13.80
CA LYS A 31 -6.55 14.51 13.36
C LYS A 31 -6.07 15.77 14.09
N THR A 32 -5.76 15.66 15.36
CA THR A 32 -5.30 16.78 16.19
C THR A 32 -3.80 16.92 16.23
N LEU A 33 -3.04 15.91 15.77
CA LEU A 33 -1.59 15.88 15.86
C LEU A 33 -0.90 16.35 14.59
N MET A 34 -1.63 16.39 13.47
CA MET A 34 -1.09 16.74 12.16
C MET A 34 -1.72 18.01 11.62
N SER A 35 -0.93 18.80 10.88
CA SER A 35 -1.45 19.93 10.10
C SER A 35 -2.38 19.40 8.99
N ALA A 36 -3.17 20.30 8.37
CA ALA A 36 -4.02 19.95 7.26
C ALA A 36 -3.22 19.35 6.09
N GLU A 37 -2.02 19.90 5.83
CA GLU A 37 -1.14 19.41 4.78
C GLU A 37 -0.63 17.99 5.10
N GLN A 38 -0.21 17.75 6.34
CA GLN A 38 0.23 16.42 6.76
C GLN A 38 -0.89 15.39 6.67
N GLN A 39 -2.12 15.77 7.05
CA GLN A 39 -3.27 14.91 6.93
C GLN A 39 -3.57 14.57 5.46
N ALA A 40 -3.40 15.54 4.56
CA ALA A 40 -3.59 15.31 3.12
C ALA A 40 -2.58 14.30 2.60
N TRP A 41 -1.31 14.41 2.98
CA TRP A 41 -0.27 13.45 2.59
C TRP A 41 -0.58 12.05 3.12
N PHE A 42 -1.01 11.97 4.37
CA PHE A 42 -1.37 10.69 4.99
C PHE A 42 -2.52 10.03 4.23
N ARG A 43 -3.57 10.80 3.92
CA ARG A 43 -4.73 10.28 3.19
C ARG A 43 -4.35 9.81 1.78
N THR A 44 -3.52 10.57 1.09
CA THR A 44 -3.06 10.19 -0.25
C THR A 44 -2.26 8.90 -0.19
N GLY A 45 -1.31 8.81 0.73
CA GLY A 45 -0.52 7.60 0.92
C GLY A 45 -1.39 6.39 1.23
N ASN A 46 -2.39 6.58 2.09
CA ASN A 46 -3.29 5.50 2.46
C ASN A 46 -4.21 5.07 1.31
N LEU A 47 -4.71 6.03 0.54
CA LEU A 47 -5.54 5.71 -0.63
C LEU A 47 -4.79 4.82 -1.61
N TYR A 48 -3.55 5.19 -1.94
CA TYR A 48 -2.74 4.41 -2.88
C TYR A 48 -2.32 3.07 -2.28
N LEU A 49 -2.14 2.99 -0.98
CA LEU A 49 -1.91 1.73 -0.30
C LEU A 49 -3.06 0.76 -0.53
N GLY A 50 -4.29 1.23 -0.38
CA GLY A 50 -5.48 0.42 -0.62
C GLY A 50 -5.61 -0.03 -2.06
N ILE A 51 -5.38 0.89 -3.02
CA ILE A 51 -5.44 0.57 -4.45
C ILE A 51 -4.40 -0.48 -4.80
N HIS A 52 -3.17 -0.33 -4.33
CA HIS A 52 -2.10 -1.27 -4.63
C HIS A 52 -2.30 -2.62 -3.93
N ALA A 53 -2.88 -2.61 -2.71
CA ALA A 53 -3.22 -3.86 -2.03
C ALA A 53 -4.18 -4.70 -2.88
N MET A 54 -5.20 -4.06 -3.44
CA MET A 54 -6.15 -4.75 -4.32
C MET A 54 -5.48 -5.21 -5.61
N ALA A 55 -4.60 -4.39 -6.19
CA ALA A 55 -3.87 -4.76 -7.40
C ALA A 55 -2.97 -5.97 -7.17
N ILE A 56 -2.30 -6.03 -6.03
CA ILE A 56 -1.41 -7.15 -5.68
C ILE A 56 -2.23 -8.43 -5.52
N ILE A 57 -3.36 -8.36 -4.83
CA ILE A 57 -4.26 -9.52 -4.67
C ILE A 57 -4.76 -9.98 -6.05
N PHE A 58 -5.14 -9.04 -6.91
CA PHE A 58 -5.60 -9.34 -8.25
C PHE A 58 -4.51 -10.05 -9.05
N CYS A 59 -3.27 -9.57 -8.96
CA CYS A 59 -2.13 -10.24 -9.59
C CYS A 59 -1.94 -11.66 -9.04
N GLY A 60 -2.12 -11.84 -7.74
CA GLY A 60 -2.04 -13.17 -7.12
C GLY A 60 -3.08 -14.13 -7.68
N ILE A 61 -4.31 -13.66 -7.80
CA ILE A 61 -5.41 -14.47 -8.36
C ILE A 61 -5.14 -14.81 -9.83
N LEU A 62 -4.73 -13.82 -10.62
CA LEU A 62 -4.38 -14.05 -12.02
C LEU A 62 -3.22 -15.01 -12.17
N HIS A 63 -2.23 -14.91 -11.31
CA HIS A 63 -1.10 -15.82 -11.32
C HIS A 63 -1.52 -17.25 -11.01
N HIS A 64 -2.48 -17.43 -10.11
CA HIS A 64 -3.03 -18.74 -9.79
C HIS A 64 -3.71 -19.36 -11.02
N LEU A 65 -4.43 -18.53 -11.80
CA LEU A 65 -5.17 -19.02 -12.96
C LEU A 65 -4.28 -19.29 -14.17
N PHE A 66 -3.27 -18.44 -14.40
CA PHE A 66 -2.49 -18.48 -15.65
C PHE A 66 -1.03 -18.87 -15.46
N LEU A 67 -0.50 -18.81 -14.24
CA LEU A 67 0.88 -19.20 -13.89
C LEU A 67 1.95 -18.53 -14.77
N THR A 68 1.72 -17.29 -15.19
CA THR A 68 2.69 -16.55 -16.00
C THR A 68 3.62 -15.72 -15.13
N ARG A 69 4.90 -15.74 -15.50
CA ARG A 69 5.93 -14.99 -14.79
C ARG A 69 5.68 -13.48 -14.83
N SER A 70 5.16 -12.99 -15.95
CA SER A 70 4.87 -11.56 -16.10
C SER A 70 3.87 -11.06 -15.07
N ILE A 71 2.85 -11.85 -14.76
CA ILE A 71 1.85 -11.48 -13.76
C ILE A 71 2.49 -11.42 -12.37
N ALA A 72 3.35 -12.40 -12.03
CA ALA A 72 4.05 -12.39 -10.76
C ALA A 72 4.96 -11.17 -10.63
N ILE A 73 5.69 -10.84 -11.69
CA ILE A 73 6.57 -9.66 -11.73
C ILE A 73 5.74 -8.38 -11.53
N SER A 74 4.60 -8.26 -12.20
CA SER A 74 3.72 -7.11 -12.03
C SER A 74 3.25 -6.95 -10.58
N GLY A 75 2.89 -8.05 -9.92
CA GLY A 75 2.50 -8.03 -8.52
C GLY A 75 3.62 -7.51 -7.62
N TRP A 76 4.84 -7.96 -7.84
CA TRP A 76 5.99 -7.52 -7.05
C TRP A 76 6.42 -6.09 -7.38
N LEU A 77 6.18 -5.62 -8.60
CA LEU A 77 6.38 -4.21 -8.93
C LEU A 77 5.38 -3.32 -8.22
N PHE A 78 4.12 -3.71 -8.12
CA PHE A 78 3.15 -3.00 -7.32
C PHE A 78 3.56 -2.97 -5.85
N PHE A 79 4.06 -4.08 -5.34
CA PHE A 79 4.54 -4.17 -3.96
C PHE A 79 5.67 -3.17 -3.69
N GLY A 80 6.71 -3.17 -4.54
CA GLY A 80 7.84 -2.25 -4.40
C GLY A 80 7.42 -0.80 -4.57
N GLY A 81 6.59 -0.53 -5.58
CA GLY A 81 6.11 0.82 -5.85
C GLY A 81 5.34 1.42 -4.68
N ILE A 82 4.47 0.63 -4.04
CA ILE A 82 3.69 1.16 -2.92
C ILE A 82 4.53 1.34 -1.66
N LEU A 83 5.55 0.51 -1.44
CA LEU A 83 6.47 0.73 -0.34
C LEU A 83 7.17 2.07 -0.46
N ILE A 84 7.60 2.43 -1.67
CA ILE A 84 8.28 3.70 -1.91
C ILE A 84 7.29 4.85 -1.84
N PHE A 85 6.20 4.79 -2.60
CA PHE A 85 5.28 5.91 -2.75
C PHE A 85 4.54 6.22 -1.43
N SER A 86 3.82 5.25 -0.90
CA SER A 86 3.09 5.45 0.35
C SER A 86 4.02 5.62 1.53
N GLY A 87 5.15 4.91 1.52
CA GLY A 87 6.16 5.04 2.56
C GLY A 87 6.69 6.47 2.67
N THR A 88 7.03 7.11 1.55
CA THR A 88 7.50 8.49 1.56
C THR A 88 6.42 9.47 2.03
N LEU A 89 5.19 9.28 1.59
CA LEU A 89 4.08 10.14 2.01
C LEU A 89 3.79 10.00 3.50
N PHE A 90 3.82 8.79 4.03
CA PHE A 90 3.64 8.57 5.46
C PHE A 90 4.78 9.20 6.26
N LEU A 91 6.03 9.08 5.79
CA LEU A 91 7.17 9.73 6.45
C LEU A 91 7.03 11.25 6.44
N MET A 92 6.61 11.85 5.33
CA MET A 92 6.35 13.28 5.26
C MET A 92 5.25 13.70 6.22
N ALA A 93 4.19 12.92 6.30
CA ALA A 93 3.10 13.18 7.23
C ALA A 93 3.56 13.13 8.69
N LEU A 94 4.59 12.35 8.99
CA LEU A 94 5.17 12.24 10.32
C LEU A 94 6.31 13.24 10.58
N GLY A 95 6.58 14.14 9.64
CA GLY A 95 7.55 15.20 9.83
C GLY A 95 8.84 15.11 9.02
N ALA A 96 8.98 14.14 8.13
CA ALA A 96 10.15 14.03 7.26
C ALA A 96 10.19 15.17 6.23
N PRO A 97 11.38 15.47 5.65
CA PRO A 97 11.50 16.56 4.68
C PRO A 97 10.62 16.41 3.45
N ARG A 98 10.11 17.52 2.94
CA ARG A 98 9.21 17.54 1.79
C ARG A 98 9.83 17.03 0.50
N TRP A 99 11.17 17.07 0.39
CA TRP A 99 11.82 16.61 -0.84
C TRP A 99 11.66 15.11 -1.07
N LEU A 100 11.16 14.36 -0.10
CA LEU A 100 10.84 12.94 -0.27
C LEU A 100 9.64 12.71 -1.18
N GLY A 101 8.79 13.70 -1.34
CA GLY A 101 7.58 13.56 -2.13
C GLY A 101 7.63 14.18 -3.53
#